data_52fe10a7e78ae51ced7888337e1c63bd
#
_entry.id   52fe10a7e78ae51ced7888337e1c63bd
#
_cell.length_a   1.000
_cell.length_b   1.000
_cell.length_c   1.000
_cell.angle_alpha   90.00
_cell.angle_beta   90.00
_cell.angle_gamma   90.00
#
_symmetry.space_group_name_H-M   'P 1'
#
loop_
_entity.id
_entity.type
_entity.pdbx_description
1 polymer ?
#
loop_
_entity_poly.entity_id
_entity_poly.type
_entity_poly.pdbx_seq_one_letter_code
_entity_poly.pdbx_strand_id
1 'polypeptide(L)'
;MPADRYRLYSSADLEAVVDDMARQAVVLLDATPTVLLGMLRRGAPLADRLLARMRVHAPWAEVARLDLMVKRYADNLELLHPDTALEAPADCQLAGRRVIVVDDVLYQGYSLARVFEWLATQKPAHVHAAVLVDRQRHRVPVRADIVGITLKIAPADVIECNVPPYEAEFAVDLWRPGAAESGGANYFE
;
A
#
# COMPACT_ATOMS: atom_id res chain seq x y z
N MET A 1 10.09 12.90 -27.21
CA MET A 1 8.80 13.47 -26.78
C MET A 1 8.99 13.85 -25.31
N PRO A 2 8.50 14.98 -24.84
CA PRO A 2 8.52 15.27 -23.40
C PRO A 2 7.74 14.20 -22.65
N ALA A 3 8.08 14.01 -21.37
CA ALA A 3 7.31 13.14 -20.50
C ALA A 3 5.92 13.75 -20.26
N ASP A 4 4.88 12.97 -20.41
CA ASP A 4 3.51 13.40 -20.21
C ASP A 4 2.99 12.91 -18.86
N ARG A 5 2.32 13.81 -18.12
CA ARG A 5 1.68 13.49 -16.84
C ARG A 5 0.18 13.73 -16.94
N TYR A 6 -0.60 12.74 -16.55
CA TYR A 6 -2.07 12.80 -16.61
C TYR A 6 -2.65 12.52 -15.24
N ARG A 7 -3.50 13.42 -14.73
CA ARG A 7 -4.29 13.18 -13.53
C ARG A 7 -5.38 12.15 -13.84
N LEU A 8 -5.31 10.98 -13.17
CA LEU A 8 -6.33 9.94 -13.28
C LEU A 8 -7.42 10.08 -12.22
N TYR A 9 -7.04 10.40 -10.98
CA TYR A 9 -7.96 10.57 -9.86
C TYR A 9 -7.61 11.81 -9.06
N SER A 10 -8.61 12.65 -8.83
CA SER A 10 -8.52 13.81 -7.96
C SER A 10 -8.67 13.43 -6.48
N SER A 11 -8.44 14.39 -5.58
CA SER A 11 -8.63 14.18 -4.14
C SER A 11 -10.07 13.78 -3.80
N ALA A 12 -11.06 14.39 -4.46
CA ALA A 12 -12.47 14.05 -4.25
C ALA A 12 -12.81 12.61 -4.68
N ASP A 13 -12.25 12.17 -5.82
CA ASP A 13 -12.42 10.80 -6.29
C ASP A 13 -11.80 9.80 -5.30
N LEU A 14 -10.59 10.09 -4.82
CA LEU A 14 -9.87 9.21 -3.91
C LEU A 14 -10.49 9.15 -2.51
N GLU A 15 -11.13 10.22 -2.02
CA GLU A 15 -11.88 10.16 -0.76
C GLU A 15 -13.07 9.18 -0.88
N ALA A 16 -13.75 9.14 -2.02
CA ALA A 16 -14.80 8.15 -2.28
C ALA A 16 -14.24 6.73 -2.39
N VAL A 17 -13.08 6.56 -3.04
CA VAL A 17 -12.38 5.27 -3.11
C VAL A 17 -11.98 4.76 -1.73
N VAL A 18 -11.39 5.62 -0.88
CA VAL A 18 -11.00 5.23 0.49
C VAL A 18 -12.22 4.88 1.34
N ASP A 19 -13.35 5.57 1.15
CA ASP A 19 -14.58 5.24 1.84
C ASP A 19 -15.12 3.86 1.42
N ASP A 20 -15.00 3.50 0.14
CA ASP A 20 -15.36 2.16 -0.34
C ASP A 20 -14.38 1.09 0.18
N MET A 21 -13.08 1.36 0.18
CA MET A 21 -12.08 0.48 0.81
C MET A 21 -12.38 0.24 2.29
N ALA A 22 -12.86 1.26 3.01
CA ALA A 22 -13.25 1.12 4.40
C ALA A 22 -14.46 0.18 4.57
N ARG A 23 -15.45 0.25 3.67
CA ARG A 23 -16.58 -0.71 3.68
C ARG A 23 -16.10 -2.13 3.42
N GLN A 24 -15.19 -2.33 2.47
CA GLN A 24 -14.57 -3.64 2.21
C GLN A 24 -13.83 -4.15 3.47
N ALA A 25 -13.05 -3.28 4.13
CA ALA A 25 -12.34 -3.62 5.35
C ALA A 25 -13.27 -4.02 6.50
N VAL A 26 -14.38 -3.31 6.67
CA VAL A 26 -15.37 -3.59 7.73
C VAL A 26 -16.00 -4.97 7.58
N VAL A 27 -16.17 -5.47 6.37
CA VAL A 27 -16.70 -6.83 6.12
C VAL A 27 -15.76 -7.92 6.69
N LEU A 28 -14.47 -7.62 6.81
CA LEU A 28 -13.48 -8.54 7.37
C LEU A 28 -13.46 -8.53 8.91
N LEU A 29 -14.10 -7.55 9.55
CA LEU A 29 -14.01 -7.38 11.01
C LEU A 29 -14.99 -8.32 11.75
N ASP A 30 -14.51 -8.79 12.89
CA ASP A 30 -15.27 -9.53 13.90
C ASP A 30 -14.78 -9.10 15.30
N ALA A 31 -14.94 -9.94 16.30
CA ALA A 31 -14.45 -9.67 17.67
C ALA A 31 -12.91 -9.72 17.80
N THR A 32 -12.17 -10.12 16.75
CA THR A 32 -10.71 -10.20 16.77
C THR A 32 -10.11 -8.78 16.72
N PRO A 33 -9.31 -8.37 17.70
CA PRO A 33 -8.64 -7.07 17.66
C PRO A 33 -7.83 -6.89 16.37
N THR A 34 -8.03 -5.76 15.71
CA THR A 34 -7.47 -5.51 14.38
C THR A 34 -6.37 -4.46 14.43
N VAL A 35 -5.34 -4.65 13.62
CA VAL A 35 -4.24 -3.68 13.41
C VAL A 35 -4.19 -3.31 11.95
N LEU A 36 -4.27 -2.01 11.65
CA LEU A 36 -3.86 -1.47 10.35
C LEU A 36 -2.35 -1.22 10.38
N LEU A 37 -1.63 -1.93 9.53
CA LEU A 37 -0.18 -1.83 9.40
C LEU A 37 0.17 -1.06 8.13
N GLY A 38 0.43 0.25 8.25
CA GLY A 38 0.76 1.11 7.11
C GLY A 38 2.21 0.97 6.69
N MET A 39 2.44 0.60 5.44
CA MET A 39 3.80 0.54 4.90
C MET A 39 4.34 1.95 4.66
N LEU A 40 5.49 2.27 5.22
CA LEU A 40 6.15 3.54 4.97
C LEU A 40 6.72 3.58 3.53
N ARG A 41 6.55 4.70 2.80
CA ARG A 41 6.07 5.99 3.29
C ARG A 41 4.55 6.19 3.10
N ARG A 42 4.02 6.00 1.87
CA ARG A 42 2.66 6.42 1.49
C ARG A 42 1.54 5.52 2.03
N GLY A 43 1.83 4.25 2.31
CA GLY A 43 0.87 3.36 2.96
C GLY A 43 0.50 3.78 4.38
N ALA A 44 1.40 4.51 5.08
CA ALA A 44 1.13 5.01 6.43
C ALA A 44 -0.01 6.05 6.45
N PRO A 45 0.08 7.20 5.77
CA PRO A 45 -1.02 8.18 5.76
C PRO A 45 -2.28 7.64 5.05
N LEU A 46 -2.15 6.70 4.12
CA LEU A 46 -3.32 6.01 3.57
C LEU A 46 -4.04 5.18 4.63
N ALA A 47 -3.30 4.48 5.50
CA ALA A 47 -3.88 3.73 6.60
C ALA A 47 -4.57 4.64 7.63
N ASP A 48 -4.08 5.86 7.86
CA ASP A 48 -4.75 6.85 8.71
C ASP A 48 -6.10 7.28 8.12
N ARG A 49 -6.15 7.54 6.80
CA ARG A 49 -7.41 7.85 6.09
C ARG A 49 -8.37 6.69 6.13
N LEU A 50 -7.89 5.48 5.87
CA LEU A 50 -8.69 4.26 5.93
C LEU A 50 -9.27 4.05 7.34
N LEU A 51 -8.46 4.19 8.39
CA LEU A 51 -8.91 4.08 9.77
C LEU A 51 -10.00 5.10 10.12
N ALA A 52 -9.83 6.35 9.67
CA ALA A 52 -10.83 7.40 9.90
C ALA A 52 -12.19 7.02 9.30
N ARG A 53 -12.21 6.45 8.09
CA ARG A 53 -13.45 5.97 7.44
C ARG A 53 -13.99 4.69 8.10
N MET A 54 -13.14 3.74 8.45
CA MET A 54 -13.55 2.53 9.17
C MET A 54 -14.24 2.85 10.49
N ARG A 55 -13.77 3.85 11.24
CA ARG A 55 -14.42 4.30 12.49
C ARG A 55 -15.82 4.84 12.28
N VAL A 56 -16.13 5.40 11.11
CA VAL A 56 -17.49 5.84 10.76
C VAL A 56 -18.39 4.64 10.48
N HIS A 57 -17.89 3.64 9.75
CA HIS A 57 -18.68 2.48 9.35
C HIS A 57 -18.78 1.39 10.43
N ALA A 58 -17.77 1.28 11.30
CA ALA A 58 -17.71 0.30 12.38
C ALA A 58 -17.18 0.91 13.68
N PRO A 59 -17.95 1.80 14.34
CA PRO A 59 -17.51 2.47 15.56
C PRO A 59 -17.32 1.50 16.75
N TRP A 60 -17.83 0.29 16.66
CA TRP A 60 -17.70 -0.78 17.63
C TRP A 60 -16.37 -1.55 17.55
N ALA A 61 -15.65 -1.43 16.43
CA ALA A 61 -14.45 -2.23 16.19
C ALA A 61 -13.21 -1.61 16.86
N GLU A 62 -12.46 -2.44 17.56
CA GLU A 62 -11.16 -2.07 18.09
C GLU A 62 -10.10 -2.21 16.99
N VAL A 63 -9.69 -1.09 16.42
CA VAL A 63 -8.68 -1.03 15.36
C VAL A 63 -7.51 -0.15 15.79
N ALA A 64 -6.35 -0.79 16.01
CA ALA A 64 -5.08 -0.11 16.25
C ALA A 64 -4.40 0.26 14.93
N ARG A 65 -3.42 1.18 14.98
CA ARG A 65 -2.68 1.67 13.84
C ARG A 65 -1.17 1.65 14.14
N LEU A 66 -0.40 0.99 13.28
CA LEU A 66 1.07 0.90 13.39
C LEU A 66 1.72 1.20 12.02
N ASP A 67 2.95 1.69 12.05
CA ASP A 67 3.79 1.86 10.86
C ASP A 67 4.78 0.71 10.73
N LEU A 68 5.03 0.31 9.49
CA LEU A 68 6.06 -0.67 9.14
C LEU A 68 7.01 -0.06 8.11
N MET A 69 8.29 0.02 8.46
CA MET A 69 9.30 0.39 7.50
C MET A 69 9.78 -0.83 6.72
N VAL A 70 9.65 -0.75 5.39
CA VAL A 70 10.20 -1.72 4.46
C VAL A 70 11.32 -1.03 3.68
N LYS A 71 12.56 -1.35 3.99
CA LYS A 71 13.71 -0.83 3.21
C LYS A 71 13.74 -1.54 1.87
N ARG A 72 13.43 -0.83 0.80
CA ARG A 72 13.31 -1.40 -0.55
C ARG A 72 14.63 -1.44 -1.31
N TYR A 73 15.56 -0.48 -1.06
CA TYR A 73 16.80 -0.32 -1.82
C TYR A 73 17.96 0.20 -0.98
N ALA A 74 19.19 -0.15 -1.41
CA ALA A 74 20.38 0.60 -1.07
C ALA A 74 20.41 1.92 -1.87
N ASP A 75 21.16 2.89 -1.41
CA ASP A 75 21.33 4.21 -2.05
C ASP A 75 21.83 4.15 -3.51
N ASN A 76 22.29 3.00 -3.99
CA ASN A 76 22.77 2.74 -5.36
C ASN A 76 21.72 2.05 -6.26
N LEU A 77 20.44 1.95 -5.87
CA LEU A 77 19.35 1.31 -6.61
C LEU A 77 19.53 -0.21 -6.82
N GLU A 78 20.52 -0.85 -6.24
CA GLU A 78 20.59 -2.30 -6.22
C GLU A 78 19.56 -2.88 -5.26
N LEU A 79 18.87 -3.92 -5.69
CA LEU A 79 17.99 -4.70 -4.80
C LEU A 79 18.79 -5.09 -3.56
N LEU A 80 18.40 -4.52 -2.42
CA LEU A 80 19.00 -4.95 -1.17
C LEU A 80 18.82 -6.46 -1.04
N HIS A 81 19.92 -7.11 -0.70
CA HIS A 81 20.09 -8.50 -0.34
C HIS A 81 18.83 -9.07 0.36
N PRO A 82 18.60 -10.40 0.34
CA PRO A 82 17.46 -11.05 1.00
C PRO A 82 17.22 -10.66 2.46
N ASP A 83 18.17 -10.01 3.10
CA ASP A 83 18.06 -9.45 4.46
C ASP A 83 17.46 -8.04 4.53
N THR A 84 16.60 -7.65 3.61
CA THR A 84 15.88 -6.36 3.66
C THR A 84 15.20 -6.20 5.02
N ALA A 85 15.78 -5.34 5.86
CA ALA A 85 15.32 -5.16 7.22
C ALA A 85 13.90 -4.56 7.23
N LEU A 86 12.97 -5.28 7.85
CA LEU A 86 11.68 -4.77 8.25
C LEU A 86 11.84 -4.18 9.66
N GLU A 87 11.55 -2.91 9.82
CA GLU A 87 11.58 -2.25 11.11
C GLU A 87 10.15 -2.00 11.58
N ALA A 88 9.69 -2.82 12.51
CA ALA A 88 8.44 -2.64 13.22
C ALA A 88 8.70 -1.93 14.56
N PRO A 89 7.71 -1.22 15.13
CA PRO A 89 7.80 -0.68 16.49
C PRO A 89 8.16 -1.77 17.49
N ALA A 90 8.97 -1.43 18.50
CA ALA A 90 9.47 -2.39 19.50
C ALA A 90 8.35 -3.06 20.32
N ASP A 91 7.20 -2.41 20.45
CA ASP A 91 5.99 -2.86 21.15
C ASP A 91 4.95 -3.48 20.21
N CYS A 92 5.34 -3.80 18.97
CA CYS A 92 4.45 -4.37 17.96
C CYS A 92 4.00 -5.78 18.36
N GLN A 93 2.83 -5.88 18.98
CA GLN A 93 2.22 -7.16 19.35
C GLN A 93 1.14 -7.52 18.33
N LEU A 94 1.42 -8.48 17.45
CA LEU A 94 0.51 -8.91 16.38
C LEU A 94 -0.06 -10.32 16.61
N ALA A 95 0.47 -11.05 17.59
CA ALA A 95 0.03 -12.42 17.88
C ALA A 95 -1.47 -12.45 18.22
N GLY A 96 -2.22 -13.32 17.54
CA GLY A 96 -3.65 -13.47 17.73
C GLY A 96 -4.52 -12.32 17.21
N ARG A 97 -3.94 -11.30 16.59
CA ARG A 97 -4.67 -10.16 16.02
C ARG A 97 -4.95 -10.38 14.53
N ARG A 98 -5.96 -9.69 14.02
CA ARG A 98 -6.11 -9.48 12.57
C ARG A 98 -5.17 -8.35 12.15
N VAL A 99 -4.39 -8.56 11.10
CA VAL A 99 -3.51 -7.55 10.52
C VAL A 99 -4.00 -7.22 9.12
N ILE A 100 -4.22 -5.94 8.83
CA ILE A 100 -4.49 -5.44 7.49
C ILE A 100 -3.30 -4.58 7.10
N VAL A 101 -2.46 -5.09 6.19
CA VAL A 101 -1.33 -4.36 5.62
C VAL A 101 -1.85 -3.35 4.62
N VAL A 102 -1.44 -2.09 4.73
CA VAL A 102 -1.90 -1.00 3.85
C VAL A 102 -0.73 -0.44 3.07
N ASP A 103 -0.84 -0.42 1.73
CA ASP A 103 0.14 0.19 0.83
C ASP A 103 -0.56 1.01 -0.26
N ASP A 104 0.19 1.89 -0.93
CA ASP A 104 -0.34 2.75 -1.99
C ASP A 104 -0.48 1.99 -3.32
N VAL A 105 0.54 1.25 -3.75
CA VAL A 105 0.53 0.56 -5.06
C VAL A 105 1.00 -0.89 -4.95
N LEU A 106 0.16 -1.82 -5.39
CA LEU A 106 0.57 -3.19 -5.66
C LEU A 106 1.01 -3.30 -7.12
N TYR A 107 2.31 -3.46 -7.34
CA TYR A 107 2.89 -3.63 -8.68
C TYR A 107 3.36 -5.08 -8.87
N GLN A 108 4.61 -5.38 -8.58
CA GLN A 108 5.17 -6.74 -8.77
C GLN A 108 4.89 -7.67 -7.59
N GLY A 109 4.59 -7.11 -6.42
CA GLY A 109 4.19 -7.83 -5.22
C GLY A 109 5.33 -8.23 -4.28
N TYR A 110 6.59 -7.95 -4.61
CA TYR A 110 7.73 -8.35 -3.78
C TYR A 110 7.72 -7.74 -2.38
N SER A 111 7.42 -6.44 -2.26
CA SER A 111 7.34 -5.77 -0.95
C SER A 111 6.28 -6.42 -0.06
N LEU A 112 5.09 -6.68 -0.62
CA LEU A 112 4.00 -7.32 0.12
C LEU A 112 4.33 -8.77 0.50
N ALA A 113 4.98 -9.53 -0.41
CA ALA A 113 5.41 -10.89 -0.12
C ALA A 113 6.37 -10.93 1.09
N ARG A 114 7.32 -10.01 1.18
CA ARG A 114 8.23 -9.91 2.32
C ARG A 114 7.54 -9.56 3.62
N VAL A 115 6.56 -8.66 3.56
CA VAL A 115 5.74 -8.33 4.74
C VAL A 115 4.97 -9.55 5.21
N PHE A 116 4.42 -10.35 4.30
CA PHE A 116 3.72 -11.59 4.65
C PHE A 116 4.65 -12.65 5.26
N GLU A 117 5.86 -12.79 4.72
CA GLU A 117 6.88 -13.68 5.28
C GLU A 117 7.24 -13.29 6.73
N TRP A 118 7.46 -12.00 6.98
CA TRP A 118 7.70 -11.49 8.32
C TRP A 118 6.49 -11.68 9.23
N LEU A 119 5.28 -11.36 8.76
CA LEU A 119 4.05 -11.53 9.53
C LEU A 119 3.81 -12.98 9.95
N ALA A 120 4.20 -13.95 9.12
CA ALA A 120 4.11 -15.37 9.50
C ALA A 120 4.91 -15.68 10.77
N THR A 121 6.01 -14.97 11.03
CA THR A 121 6.78 -15.12 12.28
C THR A 121 6.10 -14.48 13.49
N GLN A 122 5.22 -13.49 13.29
CA GLN A 122 4.51 -12.75 14.34
C GLN A 122 3.24 -13.45 14.84
N LYS A 123 2.83 -14.54 14.19
CA LYS A 123 1.66 -15.38 14.56
C LYS A 123 0.33 -14.59 14.66
N PRO A 124 -0.03 -13.74 13.70
CA PRO A 124 -1.34 -13.11 13.67
C PRO A 124 -2.44 -14.17 13.48
N ALA A 125 -3.67 -13.86 13.89
CA ALA A 125 -4.82 -14.72 13.62
C ALA A 125 -5.23 -14.68 12.14
N HIS A 126 -5.19 -13.49 11.54
CA HIS A 126 -5.52 -13.26 10.13
C HIS A 126 -4.57 -12.21 9.55
N VAL A 127 -4.26 -12.36 8.25
CA VAL A 127 -3.49 -11.36 7.48
C VAL A 127 -4.27 -11.03 6.22
N HIS A 128 -4.48 -9.73 6.00
CA HIS A 128 -5.09 -9.17 4.80
C HIS A 128 -4.21 -8.07 4.25
N ALA A 129 -4.40 -7.73 2.98
CA ALA A 129 -3.77 -6.59 2.35
C ALA A 129 -4.81 -5.62 1.78
N ALA A 130 -4.56 -4.34 1.92
CA ALA A 130 -5.32 -3.23 1.36
C ALA A 130 -4.39 -2.35 0.52
N VAL A 131 -4.74 -2.09 -0.73
CA VAL A 131 -3.95 -1.24 -1.63
C VAL A 131 -4.83 -0.21 -2.33
N LEU A 132 -4.33 1.02 -2.44
CA LEU A 132 -5.06 2.05 -3.16
C LEU A 132 -5.15 1.70 -4.65
N VAL A 133 -4.03 1.28 -5.24
CA VAL A 133 -3.97 0.91 -6.66
C VAL A 133 -3.36 -0.48 -6.84
N ASP A 134 -4.09 -1.37 -7.52
CA ASP A 134 -3.56 -2.64 -8.03
C ASP A 134 -3.27 -2.53 -9.52
N ARG A 135 -2.00 -2.67 -9.92
CA ARG A 135 -1.57 -2.65 -11.33
C ARG A 135 -1.76 -3.97 -12.06
N GLN A 136 -2.15 -5.04 -11.36
CA GLN A 136 -2.32 -6.41 -11.89
C GLN A 136 -1.13 -6.94 -12.69
N ARG A 137 0.08 -6.63 -12.24
CA ARG A 137 1.33 -7.10 -12.86
C ARG A 137 2.23 -7.84 -11.88
N HIS A 138 1.61 -8.63 -11.05
CA HIS A 138 2.30 -9.38 -10.01
C HIS A 138 3.27 -10.39 -10.62
N ARG A 139 4.49 -10.46 -10.08
CA ARG A 139 5.51 -11.48 -10.38
C ARG A 139 5.56 -12.58 -9.34
N VAL A 140 4.95 -12.33 -8.19
CA VAL A 140 4.78 -13.29 -7.10
C VAL A 140 3.30 -13.49 -6.82
N PRO A 141 2.85 -14.63 -6.28
CA PRO A 141 1.43 -14.96 -6.11
C PRO A 141 0.83 -14.27 -4.88
N VAL A 142 0.93 -12.93 -4.81
CA VAL A 142 0.29 -12.12 -3.79
C VAL A 142 -0.92 -11.39 -4.37
N ARG A 143 -1.94 -11.19 -3.52
CA ARG A 143 -3.14 -10.43 -3.85
C ARG A 143 -3.51 -9.54 -2.68
N ALA A 144 -4.15 -8.42 -2.97
CA ALA A 144 -4.81 -7.62 -1.97
C ALA A 144 -6.29 -8.05 -1.84
N ASP A 145 -6.77 -8.10 -0.61
CA ASP A 145 -8.19 -8.40 -0.29
C ASP A 145 -9.06 -7.16 -0.47
N ILE A 146 -8.48 -5.99 -0.23
CA ILE A 146 -9.11 -4.69 -0.34
C ILE A 146 -8.37 -3.91 -1.42
N VAL A 147 -9.05 -3.58 -2.49
CA VAL A 147 -8.49 -2.84 -3.63
C VAL A 147 -9.35 -1.61 -3.90
N GLY A 148 -8.73 -0.44 -3.87
CA GLY A 148 -9.40 0.80 -4.22
C GLY A 148 -9.61 0.92 -5.73
N ILE A 149 -8.55 0.82 -6.50
CA ILE A 149 -8.54 1.03 -7.95
C ILE A 149 -7.74 -0.08 -8.61
N THR A 150 -8.26 -0.62 -9.72
CA THR A 150 -7.50 -1.54 -10.58
C THR A 150 -7.11 -0.83 -11.88
N LEU A 151 -5.80 -0.74 -12.16
CA LEU A 151 -5.28 -0.07 -13.35
C LEU A 151 -4.37 -0.97 -14.17
N LYS A 152 -4.81 -1.35 -15.36
CA LYS A 152 -3.98 -2.02 -16.37
C LYS A 152 -3.40 -0.97 -17.32
N ILE A 153 -2.13 -0.65 -17.16
CA ILE A 153 -1.42 0.34 -17.96
C ILE A 153 -0.26 -0.30 -18.72
N ALA A 154 0.29 0.43 -19.70
CA ALA A 154 1.45 -0.03 -20.46
C ALA A 154 2.65 -0.30 -19.52
N PRO A 155 3.55 -1.25 -19.89
CA PRO A 155 4.70 -1.60 -19.04
C PRO A 155 5.63 -0.43 -18.70
N ALA A 156 5.76 0.52 -19.65
CA ALA A 156 6.62 1.70 -19.49
C ALA A 156 5.95 2.82 -18.68
N ASP A 157 4.63 2.81 -18.55
CA ASP A 157 3.90 3.84 -17.82
C ASP A 157 4.03 3.61 -16.29
N VAL A 158 4.09 4.69 -15.53
CA VAL A 158 4.25 4.69 -14.08
C VAL A 158 3.02 5.28 -13.41
N ILE A 159 2.54 4.65 -12.35
CA ILE A 159 1.51 5.22 -11.47
C ILE A 159 2.22 5.90 -10.30
N GLU A 160 1.88 7.16 -10.10
CA GLU A 160 2.28 7.93 -8.92
C GLU A 160 1.07 8.13 -8.02
N CYS A 161 1.11 7.56 -6.84
CA CYS A 161 0.16 7.85 -5.77
C CYS A 161 0.72 8.98 -4.92
N ASN A 162 0.09 10.13 -4.98
CA ASN A 162 0.44 11.28 -4.16
C ASN A 162 -0.41 11.23 -2.89
N VAL A 163 0.22 11.08 -1.72
CA VAL A 163 -0.49 10.96 -0.44
C VAL A 163 0.09 11.95 0.58
N PRO A 164 -0.68 12.98 0.97
CA PRO A 164 -0.24 13.90 2.02
C PRO A 164 0.06 13.17 3.34
N PRO A 165 1.06 13.59 4.11
CA PRO A 165 1.82 14.84 3.99
C PRO A 165 3.06 14.78 3.09
N TYR A 166 3.37 13.63 2.47
CA TYR A 166 4.56 13.51 1.63
C TYR A 166 4.44 14.31 0.33
N GLU A 167 3.25 14.42 -0.22
CA GLU A 167 2.89 15.22 -1.37
C GLU A 167 1.81 16.25 -0.98
N ALA A 168 1.70 17.32 -1.78
CA ALA A 168 0.79 18.44 -1.47
C ALA A 168 -0.69 18.06 -1.64
N GLU A 169 -1.00 17.14 -2.55
CA GLU A 169 -2.37 16.77 -2.91
C GLU A 169 -2.54 15.25 -2.80
N PHE A 170 -3.76 14.81 -2.46
CA PHE A 170 -4.14 13.41 -2.57
C PHE A 170 -4.60 13.13 -3.99
N ALA A 171 -3.79 12.39 -4.76
CA ALA A 171 -4.03 12.19 -6.19
C ALA A 171 -3.40 10.90 -6.70
N VAL A 172 -3.93 10.40 -7.83
CA VAL A 172 -3.27 9.35 -8.62
C VAL A 172 -3.02 9.90 -10.01
N ASP A 173 -1.75 9.93 -10.39
CA ASP A 173 -1.30 10.39 -11.68
C ASP A 173 -0.67 9.24 -12.49
N LEU A 174 -0.86 9.30 -13.79
CA LEU A 174 -0.13 8.48 -14.76
C LEU A 174 1.02 9.31 -15.32
N TRP A 175 2.21 8.79 -15.21
CA TRP A 175 3.38 9.36 -15.86
C TRP A 175 3.83 8.46 -17.00
N ARG A 176 3.94 9.04 -18.20
CA ARG A 176 4.43 8.37 -19.39
C ARG A 176 5.83 8.91 -19.73
N PRO A 177 6.91 8.10 -19.51
CA PRO A 177 8.26 8.53 -19.86
C PRO A 177 8.39 8.84 -21.35
N GLY A 178 9.12 9.90 -21.69
CA GLY A 178 9.47 10.19 -23.06
C GLY A 178 10.38 9.12 -23.67
N ALA A 179 10.39 8.99 -25.00
CA ALA A 179 11.17 7.97 -25.72
C ALA A 179 12.69 7.97 -25.42
N ALA A 180 13.23 9.07 -24.86
CA ALA A 180 14.63 9.19 -24.44
C ALA A 180 14.89 8.65 -23.03
N GLU A 181 13.85 8.48 -22.18
CA GLU A 181 13.95 8.05 -20.79
C GLU A 181 13.61 6.58 -20.58
N SER A 182 13.04 5.92 -21.59
CA SER A 182 12.63 4.52 -21.53
C SER A 182 13.78 3.51 -21.50
N GLY A 183 15.03 3.95 -21.57
CA GLY A 183 16.23 3.10 -21.60
C GLY A 183 16.89 2.81 -20.28
N GLY A 184 16.41 3.32 -19.14
CA GLY A 184 17.18 3.24 -17.90
C GLY A 184 16.45 3.34 -16.59
N ALA A 185 15.14 3.36 -16.57
CA ALA A 185 14.44 3.65 -15.32
C ALA A 185 13.49 2.52 -14.90
N ASN A 186 13.99 1.59 -14.11
CA ASN A 186 13.15 0.91 -13.11
C ASN A 186 12.89 1.90 -11.96
N TYR A 187 12.10 2.95 -12.22
CA TYR A 187 11.60 3.81 -11.15
C TYR A 187 10.47 3.06 -10.44
N PHE A 188 10.59 2.90 -9.15
CA PHE A 188 9.61 2.29 -8.24
C PHE A 188 9.49 0.74 -8.31
N GLU A 189 10.51 0.06 -7.82
CA GLU A 189 10.31 -1.23 -7.14
C GLU A 189 10.21 -1.03 -5.63
#